data_76f520dc44743e6f88247e026f239c14
#
_entry.id   76f520dc44743e6f88247e026f239c14
#
_cell.length_a   1.000
_cell.length_b   1.000
_cell.length_c   1.000
_cell.angle_alpha   90.00
_cell.angle_beta   90.00
_cell.angle_gamma   90.00
#
_symmetry.space_group_name_H-M   'P 1'
#
loop_
_entity.id
_entity.type
_entity.pdbx_description
1 polymer ?
#
loop_
_entity_poly.entity_id
_entity_poly.type
_entity_poly.pdbx_seq_one_letter_code
_entity_poly.pdbx_strand_id
1 'polypeptide(L)'
;KTKLQFGKTNITAVFSQQNSESTTVTAEGGSSIQEFELRATDYDNDRHFFLSQYFRENYAKSLKNYPLISSPVNITRIEIWITNRNASVEDFRSIVALADIGEPESENYVSLSGLVAPSINAPTVNGVALPTNESNNISNTLSSPLIRDIATVDNYLSGTYGMSQGSDYSLLQNARKLQPNEYTLNSQLGFISLNRRLNDGEVLAVSYEYTVVGASNGETSFKVGEFSNDGISSPDNLAVKLLRSEIIKQKRTETGEKEAFPTWNLMM
;
A
#
# COMPACT_ATOMS: atom_id res chain seq x y z
N LYS A 1 -7.15 -31.70 -18.79
CA LYS A 1 -7.25 -32.90 -17.92
C LYS A 1 -8.32 -33.79 -18.50
N THR A 2 -7.93 -34.96 -19.00
CA THR A 2 -8.85 -35.96 -19.55
C THR A 2 -8.91 -37.14 -18.61
N LYS A 3 -10.15 -37.61 -18.32
CA LYS A 3 -10.38 -38.81 -17.52
C LYS A 3 -11.07 -39.85 -18.42
N LEU A 4 -10.51 -41.05 -18.48
CA LEU A 4 -11.06 -42.18 -19.21
C LEU A 4 -11.27 -43.32 -18.21
N GLN A 5 -12.45 -43.97 -18.27
CA GLN A 5 -12.77 -45.11 -17.44
C GLN A 5 -13.10 -46.31 -18.32
N PHE A 6 -12.37 -47.40 -18.11
CA PHE A 6 -12.60 -48.68 -18.77
C PHE A 6 -12.86 -49.76 -17.71
N GLY A 7 -14.11 -50.06 -17.45
CA GLY A 7 -14.48 -51.01 -16.42
C GLY A 7 -14.05 -50.50 -15.03
N LYS A 8 -13.17 -51.27 -14.36
CA LYS A 8 -12.63 -50.91 -13.03
C LYS A 8 -11.35 -50.06 -13.09
N THR A 9 -10.84 -49.78 -14.28
CA THR A 9 -9.60 -49.02 -14.46
C THR A 9 -9.88 -47.56 -14.81
N ASN A 10 -9.33 -46.61 -14.04
CA ASN A 10 -9.41 -45.20 -14.28
C ASN A 10 -8.05 -44.69 -14.73
N ILE A 11 -7.99 -44.05 -15.89
CA ILE A 11 -6.81 -43.41 -16.44
C ILE A 11 -7.03 -41.89 -16.41
N THR A 12 -6.16 -41.19 -15.73
CA THR A 12 -6.17 -39.72 -15.71
C THR A 12 -4.92 -39.21 -16.42
N ALA A 13 -5.10 -38.53 -17.54
CA ALA A 13 -4.03 -37.86 -18.27
C ALA A 13 -4.11 -36.34 -18.06
N VAL A 14 -3.01 -35.75 -17.66
CA VAL A 14 -2.83 -34.29 -17.55
C VAL A 14 -1.74 -33.87 -18.53
N PHE A 15 -2.12 -33.16 -19.58
CA PHE A 15 -1.18 -32.55 -20.50
C PHE A 15 -1.02 -31.10 -20.09
N SER A 16 0.19 -30.69 -19.77
CA SER A 16 0.57 -29.30 -19.59
C SER A 16 1.62 -28.98 -20.65
N GLN A 17 1.32 -28.03 -21.51
CA GLN A 17 2.27 -27.49 -22.48
C GLN A 17 2.63 -26.09 -22.03
N GLN A 18 3.89 -25.89 -21.67
CA GLN A 18 4.44 -24.59 -21.38
C GLN A 18 5.27 -24.18 -22.61
N ASN A 19 4.77 -23.23 -23.37
CA ASN A 19 5.55 -22.61 -24.44
C ASN A 19 6.33 -21.45 -23.82
N SER A 20 7.65 -21.59 -23.72
CA SER A 20 8.53 -20.47 -23.45
C SER A 20 9.09 -19.98 -24.78
N GLU A 21 8.79 -18.77 -25.14
CA GLU A 21 9.35 -18.09 -26.28
C GLU A 21 10.51 -17.21 -25.80
N SER A 22 11.74 -17.55 -26.19
CA SER A 22 12.89 -16.71 -25.92
C SER A 22 13.22 -15.90 -27.18
N THR A 23 13.07 -14.60 -27.09
CA THR A 23 13.46 -13.69 -28.17
C THR A 23 14.88 -13.19 -27.92
N THR A 24 15.81 -13.51 -28.81
CA THR A 24 17.15 -12.95 -28.80
C THR A 24 17.17 -11.70 -29.67
N VAL A 25 17.43 -10.55 -29.06
CA VAL A 25 17.58 -9.28 -29.78
C VAL A 25 19.06 -9.05 -30.09
N THR A 26 19.42 -9.09 -31.35
CA THR A 26 20.75 -8.69 -31.83
C THR A 26 20.64 -7.24 -32.29
N ALA A 27 21.22 -6.30 -31.55
CA ALA A 27 21.24 -4.89 -31.97
C ALA A 27 22.51 -4.63 -32.79
N GLU A 28 22.36 -4.58 -34.11
CA GLU A 28 23.36 -4.00 -35.03
C GLU A 28 22.94 -2.57 -35.39
N GLY A 29 23.57 -1.58 -34.76
CA GLY A 29 23.70 -0.19 -35.15
C GLY A 29 22.48 0.50 -35.79
N GLY A 30 21.35 0.61 -35.08
CA GLY A 30 20.18 1.35 -35.50
C GLY A 30 19.08 1.25 -34.44
N SER A 31 18.23 2.28 -34.28
CA SER A 31 17.07 2.22 -33.41
C SER A 31 16.10 1.15 -33.90
N SER A 32 16.08 -0.02 -33.29
CA SER A 32 15.07 -1.03 -33.56
C SER A 32 13.79 -0.68 -32.80
N ILE A 33 12.69 -0.51 -33.50
CA ILE A 33 11.35 -0.45 -32.93
C ILE A 33 11.01 -1.90 -32.55
N GLN A 34 10.98 -2.19 -31.26
CA GLN A 34 10.54 -3.50 -30.77
C GLN A 34 9.04 -3.44 -30.51
N GLU A 35 8.28 -4.29 -31.19
CA GLU A 35 6.87 -4.49 -30.89
C GLU A 35 6.74 -5.14 -29.52
N PHE A 36 5.96 -4.53 -28.64
CA PHE A 36 5.70 -5.02 -27.30
C PHE A 36 4.24 -5.46 -27.19
N GLU A 37 4.01 -6.74 -26.92
CA GLU A 37 2.67 -7.29 -26.67
C GLU A 37 2.54 -7.62 -25.19
N LEU A 38 1.57 -7.00 -24.51
CA LEU A 38 1.23 -7.28 -23.11
C LEU A 38 -0.17 -7.89 -23.07
N ARG A 39 -0.26 -9.10 -22.54
CA ARG A 39 -1.55 -9.80 -22.37
C ARG A 39 -2.08 -9.55 -20.97
N ALA A 40 -3.41 -9.63 -20.80
CA ALA A 40 -4.04 -9.50 -19.48
C ALA A 40 -3.55 -10.53 -18.44
N THR A 41 -3.06 -11.69 -18.92
CA THR A 41 -2.45 -12.74 -18.09
C THR A 41 -1.06 -12.43 -17.58
N ASP A 42 -0.40 -11.41 -18.16
CA ASP A 42 0.96 -11.02 -17.82
C ASP A 42 1.00 -10.02 -16.66
N TYR A 43 -0.19 -9.53 -16.23
CA TYR A 43 -0.30 -8.66 -15.07
C TYR A 43 -0.14 -9.45 -13.77
N ASP A 44 0.68 -8.92 -12.89
CA ASP A 44 1.01 -9.51 -11.60
C ASP A 44 0.16 -8.86 -10.50
N ASN A 45 -1.06 -9.37 -10.34
CA ASN A 45 -2.04 -8.82 -9.41
C ASN A 45 -1.63 -9.02 -7.94
N ASP A 46 -2.00 -8.07 -7.08
CA ASP A 46 -1.89 -8.16 -5.62
C ASP A 46 -0.45 -8.37 -5.09
N ARG A 47 0.55 -7.85 -5.79
CA ARG A 47 1.97 -7.94 -5.41
C ARG A 47 2.68 -6.61 -5.28
N HIS A 48 2.29 -5.61 -6.08
CA HIS A 48 2.98 -4.34 -6.17
C HIS A 48 2.10 -3.22 -5.64
N PHE A 49 2.61 -2.42 -4.70
CA PHE A 49 1.83 -1.40 -4.01
C PHE A 49 2.64 -0.12 -3.84
N PHE A 50 2.06 1.02 -4.21
CA PHE A 50 2.57 2.33 -3.83
C PHE A 50 2.33 2.58 -2.33
N LEU A 51 3.25 3.29 -1.67
CA LEU A 51 3.16 3.59 -0.24
C LEU A 51 2.14 4.70 0.09
N SER A 52 1.84 5.57 -0.88
CA SER A 52 0.79 6.59 -0.81
C SER A 52 0.40 7.07 -2.21
N GLN A 53 -0.69 7.83 -2.33
CA GLN A 53 -1.09 8.44 -3.60
C GLN A 53 -0.03 9.39 -4.15
N TYR A 54 0.71 10.08 -3.28
CA TYR A 54 1.85 10.92 -3.67
C TYR A 54 2.83 10.18 -4.61
N PHE A 55 3.22 8.97 -4.25
CA PHE A 55 4.17 8.19 -5.07
C PHE A 55 3.56 7.76 -6.38
N ARG A 56 2.29 7.36 -6.39
CA ARG A 56 1.56 7.00 -7.61
C ARG A 56 1.48 8.17 -8.59
N GLU A 57 1.10 9.34 -8.12
CA GLU A 57 0.94 10.55 -8.95
C GLU A 57 2.27 11.07 -9.50
N ASN A 58 3.35 10.94 -8.74
CA ASN A 58 4.68 11.37 -9.15
C ASN A 58 5.51 10.29 -9.85
N TYR A 59 4.98 9.07 -10.01
CA TYR A 59 5.70 7.94 -10.60
C TYR A 59 6.21 8.21 -12.02
N ALA A 60 5.31 8.56 -12.94
CA ALA A 60 5.67 8.85 -14.32
C ALA A 60 6.61 10.06 -14.45
N LYS A 61 6.41 11.08 -13.61
CA LYS A 61 7.27 12.27 -13.56
C LYS A 61 8.69 11.92 -13.12
N SER A 62 8.83 11.05 -12.13
CA SER A 62 10.13 10.60 -11.62
C SER A 62 10.92 9.78 -12.64
N LEU A 63 10.23 9.10 -13.57
CA LEU A 63 10.83 8.28 -14.62
C LEU A 63 11.02 9.00 -15.97
N LYS A 64 10.65 10.29 -16.06
CA LYS A 64 10.71 11.04 -17.34
C LYS A 64 12.07 10.97 -18.02
N ASN A 65 13.16 10.91 -17.26
CA ASN A 65 14.54 10.90 -17.74
C ASN A 65 15.21 9.53 -17.54
N TYR A 66 14.43 8.45 -17.62
CA TYR A 66 14.97 7.10 -17.47
C TYR A 66 16.23 6.89 -18.32
N PRO A 67 17.31 6.25 -17.80
CA PRO A 67 17.40 5.49 -16.55
C PRO A 67 17.64 6.31 -15.27
N LEU A 68 17.74 7.63 -15.36
CA LEU A 68 17.90 8.49 -14.20
C LEU A 68 16.53 8.71 -13.52
N ILE A 69 16.41 8.26 -12.25
CA ILE A 69 15.23 8.50 -11.44
C ILE A 69 15.34 9.89 -10.80
N SER A 70 14.40 10.77 -11.12
CA SER A 70 14.34 12.15 -10.61
C SER A 70 13.28 12.27 -9.51
N SER A 71 13.55 11.72 -8.33
CA SER A 71 12.69 11.81 -7.15
C SER A 71 13.35 12.66 -6.07
N PRO A 72 12.64 13.64 -5.46
CA PRO A 72 13.16 14.40 -4.32
C PRO A 72 13.10 13.59 -3.02
N VAL A 73 12.44 12.45 -3.03
CA VAL A 73 12.14 11.61 -1.86
C VAL A 73 12.96 10.33 -1.91
N ASN A 74 13.44 9.88 -0.75
CA ASN A 74 14.08 8.59 -0.58
C ASN A 74 13.62 7.92 0.72
N ILE A 75 13.00 6.74 0.61
CA ILE A 75 12.56 5.95 1.76
C ILE A 75 13.78 5.40 2.48
N THR A 76 13.88 5.69 3.78
CA THR A 76 15.02 5.29 4.62
C THR A 76 14.68 4.17 5.59
N ARG A 77 13.41 4.04 5.96
CA ARG A 77 12.93 3.02 6.88
C ARG A 77 11.51 2.59 6.52
N ILE A 78 11.22 1.30 6.66
CA ILE A 78 9.91 0.73 6.39
C ILE A 78 9.62 -0.45 7.32
N GLU A 79 8.37 -0.57 7.77
CA GLU A 79 7.80 -1.77 8.39
C GLU A 79 6.51 -2.13 7.65
N ILE A 80 6.40 -3.38 7.26
CA ILE A 80 5.23 -3.87 6.51
C ILE A 80 4.52 -4.91 7.36
N TRP A 81 3.20 -4.75 7.47
CA TRP A 81 2.32 -5.56 8.28
C TRP A 81 1.28 -6.25 7.41
N ILE A 82 1.00 -7.50 7.72
CA ILE A 82 0.03 -8.31 6.97
C ILE A 82 -0.84 -9.11 7.94
N THR A 83 -2.03 -9.48 7.49
CA THR A 83 -2.90 -10.43 8.20
C THR A 83 -2.13 -11.71 8.54
N ASN A 84 -2.10 -12.05 9.82
CA ASN A 84 -1.47 -13.28 10.28
C ASN A 84 -2.44 -14.46 10.15
N ARG A 85 -2.09 -15.42 9.30
CA ARG A 85 -2.84 -16.67 9.11
C ARG A 85 -2.23 -17.86 9.86
N ASN A 86 -1.04 -17.69 10.42
CA ASN A 86 -0.31 -18.73 11.11
C ASN A 86 -0.25 -18.45 12.62
N ALA A 87 -0.74 -19.36 13.44
CA ALA A 87 -0.83 -19.18 14.89
C ALA A 87 0.53 -19.16 15.63
N SER A 88 1.64 -19.47 14.96
CA SER A 88 2.96 -19.65 15.56
C SER A 88 4.02 -18.71 14.99
N VAL A 89 3.79 -17.40 15.02
CA VAL A 89 4.75 -16.44 14.47
C VAL A 89 5.30 -15.57 15.58
N GLU A 90 6.60 -15.41 15.61
CA GLU A 90 7.31 -14.35 16.33
C GLU A 90 7.02 -13.00 15.62
N ASP A 91 7.12 -11.88 16.33
CA ASP A 91 6.91 -10.52 15.80
C ASP A 91 5.47 -10.22 15.32
N PHE A 92 4.49 -10.38 16.19
CA PHE A 92 3.12 -9.90 15.93
C PHE A 92 2.77 -8.69 16.80
N ARG A 93 1.92 -7.82 16.27
CA ARG A 93 1.40 -6.63 16.98
C ARG A 93 -0.07 -6.41 16.64
N SER A 94 -0.78 -5.80 17.58
CA SER A 94 -2.08 -5.20 17.27
C SER A 94 -1.84 -3.91 16.50
N ILE A 95 -2.54 -3.76 15.38
CA ILE A 95 -2.45 -2.57 14.53
C ILE A 95 -3.83 -2.04 14.14
N VAL A 96 -3.88 -0.73 13.94
CA VAL A 96 -4.98 -0.01 13.31
C VAL A 96 -4.44 0.55 11.99
N ALA A 97 -4.87 -0.05 10.90
CA ALA A 97 -4.45 0.39 9.57
C ALA A 97 -5.49 1.38 9.02
N LEU A 98 -5.07 2.62 8.76
CA LEU A 98 -5.92 3.74 8.30
C LEU A 98 -5.62 4.06 6.85
N ALA A 99 -6.64 4.11 5.98
CA ALA A 99 -6.44 4.41 4.56
C ALA A 99 -5.98 5.85 4.32
N ASP A 100 -6.51 6.81 5.08
CA ASP A 100 -6.27 8.23 4.83
C ASP A 100 -5.10 8.82 5.63
N ILE A 101 -4.45 8.03 6.51
CA ILE A 101 -3.27 8.51 7.23
C ILE A 101 -2.16 8.86 6.24
N GLY A 102 -1.58 10.05 6.41
CA GLY A 102 -0.49 10.51 5.56
C GLY A 102 -0.92 11.00 4.16
N GLU A 103 -2.21 11.03 3.82
CA GLU A 103 -2.66 11.61 2.56
C GLU A 103 -2.88 13.13 2.74
N PRO A 104 -2.16 13.99 1.96
CA PRO A 104 -2.20 15.42 2.17
C PRO A 104 -3.41 16.12 1.49
N GLU A 105 -4.03 15.49 0.50
CA GLU A 105 -5.09 16.07 -0.32
C GLU A 105 -6.42 15.37 -0.12
N SER A 106 -7.51 16.16 0.01
CA SER A 106 -8.85 15.63 0.31
C SER A 106 -9.41 14.70 -0.76
N GLU A 107 -9.02 14.90 -2.00
CA GLU A 107 -9.39 14.04 -3.13
C GLU A 107 -8.82 12.62 -3.02
N ASN A 108 -7.75 12.45 -2.26
CA ASN A 108 -7.11 11.17 -2.02
C ASN A 108 -7.69 10.42 -0.82
N TYR A 109 -8.70 10.97 -0.13
CA TYR A 109 -9.31 10.33 1.02
C TYR A 109 -10.29 9.24 0.61
N VAL A 110 -10.22 8.13 1.30
CA VAL A 110 -11.14 7.00 1.14
C VAL A 110 -12.39 7.20 1.98
N SER A 111 -12.27 7.82 3.17
CA SER A 111 -13.39 8.14 4.03
C SER A 111 -14.27 9.24 3.42
N LEU A 112 -15.58 8.98 3.32
CA LEU A 112 -16.57 9.93 2.77
C LEU A 112 -17.25 10.78 3.82
N SER A 113 -16.90 10.64 5.09
CA SER A 113 -17.58 11.36 6.18
C SER A 113 -17.51 12.89 6.06
N GLY A 114 -16.56 13.40 5.26
CA GLY A 114 -16.25 14.83 5.19
C GLY A 114 -15.60 15.39 6.46
N LEU A 115 -15.35 14.53 7.47
CA LEU A 115 -14.71 14.91 8.72
C LEU A 115 -13.19 14.83 8.64
N VAL A 116 -12.64 14.12 7.66
CA VAL A 116 -11.21 14.14 7.34
C VAL A 116 -10.93 15.38 6.50
N ALA A 117 -9.97 16.18 6.92
CA ALA A 117 -9.61 17.43 6.27
C ALA A 117 -8.07 17.58 6.19
N PRO A 118 -7.55 18.13 5.07
CA PRO A 118 -6.11 18.39 4.94
C PRO A 118 -5.62 19.39 5.97
N SER A 119 -4.37 19.23 6.39
CA SER A 119 -3.71 20.18 7.27
C SER A 119 -3.23 21.38 6.43
N ILE A 120 -3.52 22.58 6.93
CA ILE A 120 -3.05 23.83 6.29
C ILE A 120 -1.51 24.00 6.37
N ASN A 121 -0.88 23.27 7.27
CA ASN A 121 0.57 23.30 7.49
C ASN A 121 1.29 22.07 6.91
N ALA A 122 0.63 21.29 6.05
CA ALA A 122 1.26 20.14 5.41
C ALA A 122 2.52 20.59 4.64
N PRO A 123 3.69 19.97 4.88
CA PRO A 123 4.92 20.36 4.19
C PRO A 123 4.81 20.06 2.69
N THR A 124 5.47 20.88 1.87
CA THR A 124 5.48 20.73 0.41
C THR A 124 6.91 20.66 -0.13
N VAL A 125 7.08 19.99 -1.27
CA VAL A 125 8.30 20.07 -2.08
C VAL A 125 7.91 20.40 -3.52
N ASN A 126 8.51 21.44 -4.09
CA ASN A 126 8.17 21.93 -5.43
C ASN A 126 6.66 22.21 -5.61
N GLY A 127 5.99 22.66 -4.56
CA GLY A 127 4.55 22.95 -4.57
C GLY A 127 3.62 21.71 -4.45
N VAL A 128 4.18 20.52 -4.28
CA VAL A 128 3.43 19.28 -4.07
C VAL A 128 3.47 18.93 -2.58
N ALA A 129 2.31 18.67 -2.00
CA ALA A 129 2.19 18.31 -0.58
C ALA A 129 2.79 16.94 -0.30
N LEU A 130 3.52 16.83 0.81
CA LEU A 130 4.23 15.62 1.22
C LEU A 130 3.37 14.74 2.13
N PRO A 131 3.46 13.40 2.01
CA PRO A 131 2.75 12.49 2.90
C PRO A 131 3.43 12.42 4.27
N THR A 132 2.76 12.90 5.31
CA THR A 132 3.23 12.81 6.69
C THR A 132 2.08 12.47 7.64
N ASN A 133 2.37 12.05 8.86
CA ASN A 133 1.33 11.84 9.87
C ASN A 133 0.47 13.10 10.10
N GLU A 134 1.01 14.28 9.84
CA GLU A 134 0.39 15.58 10.08
C GLU A 134 -0.25 16.19 8.82
N SER A 135 -0.31 15.45 7.72
CA SER A 135 -0.86 15.93 6.44
C SER A 135 -2.36 16.17 6.50
N ASN A 136 -3.06 15.56 7.44
CA ASN A 136 -4.48 15.77 7.66
C ASN A 136 -4.84 15.65 9.17
N ASN A 137 -6.10 15.92 9.51
CA ASN A 137 -6.58 15.92 10.89
C ASN A 137 -6.71 14.54 11.55
N ILE A 138 -6.49 13.44 10.80
CA ILE A 138 -6.37 12.08 11.37
C ILE A 138 -5.16 12.02 12.33
N SER A 139 -4.17 12.89 12.18
CA SER A 139 -3.07 13.01 13.14
C SER A 139 -3.55 13.14 14.60
N ASN A 140 -4.72 13.74 14.82
CA ASN A 140 -5.31 13.85 16.15
C ASN A 140 -5.65 12.48 16.77
N THR A 141 -5.94 11.46 15.93
CA THR A 141 -6.20 10.10 16.41
C THR A 141 -4.96 9.48 17.03
N LEU A 142 -3.77 9.79 16.50
CA LEU A 142 -2.50 9.24 16.98
C LEU A 142 -2.21 9.62 18.45
N SER A 143 -2.69 10.78 18.86
CA SER A 143 -2.54 11.29 20.23
C SER A 143 -3.61 10.76 21.18
N SER A 144 -4.70 10.18 20.67
CA SER A 144 -5.83 9.70 21.49
C SER A 144 -5.53 8.35 22.11
N PRO A 145 -5.77 8.16 23.41
CA PRO A 145 -5.67 6.84 24.04
C PRO A 145 -6.70 5.83 23.49
N LEU A 146 -7.79 6.31 22.88
CA LEU A 146 -8.84 5.46 22.35
C LEU A 146 -8.41 4.65 21.13
N ILE A 147 -7.37 5.11 20.40
CA ILE A 147 -6.81 4.34 19.27
C ILE A 147 -5.93 3.19 19.75
N ARG A 148 -5.41 3.27 20.99
CA ARG A 148 -4.46 2.29 21.54
C ARG A 148 -5.12 0.98 21.96
N ASP A 149 -6.40 1.03 22.33
CA ASP A 149 -7.14 -0.15 22.76
C ASP A 149 -8.00 -0.69 21.61
N ILE A 150 -7.78 -1.97 21.26
CA ILE A 150 -8.51 -2.66 20.20
C ILE A 150 -10.03 -2.72 20.46
N ALA A 151 -10.46 -2.64 21.72
CA ALA A 151 -11.87 -2.67 22.09
C ALA A 151 -12.58 -1.32 21.86
N THR A 152 -11.86 -0.21 21.92
CA THR A 152 -12.42 1.14 21.82
C THR A 152 -12.25 1.78 20.45
N VAL A 153 -11.24 1.37 19.69
CA VAL A 153 -10.82 2.03 18.45
C VAL A 153 -11.92 2.01 17.38
N ASP A 154 -12.68 0.92 17.26
CA ASP A 154 -13.75 0.80 16.28
C ASP A 154 -14.84 1.87 16.50
N ASN A 155 -15.35 1.97 17.72
CA ASN A 155 -16.32 2.99 18.08
C ASN A 155 -15.76 4.42 17.96
N TYR A 156 -14.47 4.59 18.23
CA TYR A 156 -13.82 5.90 18.10
C TYR A 156 -13.73 6.35 16.65
N LEU A 157 -13.24 5.49 15.74
CA LEU A 157 -13.09 5.84 14.33
C LEU A 157 -14.44 5.98 13.62
N SER A 158 -15.37 5.05 13.86
CA SER A 158 -16.69 5.11 13.27
C SER A 158 -17.53 6.28 13.80
N GLY A 159 -17.46 6.55 15.11
CA GLY A 159 -18.22 7.64 15.74
C GLY A 159 -17.65 9.03 15.47
N THR A 160 -16.31 9.20 15.48
CA THR A 160 -15.67 10.51 15.32
C THR A 160 -15.50 10.91 13.87
N TYR A 161 -15.13 9.95 13.01
CA TYR A 161 -14.81 10.23 11.60
C TYR A 161 -15.79 9.59 10.62
N GLY A 162 -16.79 8.85 11.10
CA GLY A 162 -17.76 8.15 10.25
C GLY A 162 -17.12 7.11 9.33
N MET A 163 -15.96 6.58 9.72
CA MET A 163 -15.20 5.59 8.96
C MET A 163 -15.86 4.21 9.04
N SER A 164 -15.70 3.42 7.99
CA SER A 164 -16.21 2.05 7.87
C SER A 164 -15.07 1.04 7.97
N GLN A 165 -15.18 0.09 8.92
CA GLN A 165 -14.21 -1.00 9.05
C GLN A 165 -14.18 -1.86 7.79
N GLY A 166 -13.00 -2.38 7.46
CA GLY A 166 -12.77 -3.23 6.28
C GLY A 166 -12.61 -2.47 4.98
N SER A 167 -12.92 -1.15 4.95
CA SER A 167 -12.70 -0.30 3.77
C SER A 167 -11.85 0.93 4.06
N ASP A 168 -12.22 1.70 5.08
CA ASP A 168 -11.54 2.96 5.42
C ASP A 168 -10.43 2.72 6.44
N TYR A 169 -10.63 1.72 7.27
CA TYR A 169 -9.61 1.19 8.19
C TYR A 169 -9.79 -0.32 8.41
N SER A 170 -8.72 -0.97 8.86
CA SER A 170 -8.73 -2.38 9.25
C SER A 170 -8.06 -2.56 10.61
N LEU A 171 -8.62 -3.44 11.42
CA LEU A 171 -8.13 -3.78 12.76
C LEU A 171 -7.53 -5.19 12.73
N LEU A 172 -6.26 -5.32 13.04
CA LEU A 172 -5.57 -6.60 13.12
C LEU A 172 -4.99 -6.78 14.53
N GLN A 173 -5.55 -7.73 15.30
CA GLN A 173 -5.07 -8.02 16.65
C GLN A 173 -3.68 -8.65 16.68
N ASN A 174 -3.34 -9.42 15.65
CA ASN A 174 -2.09 -10.16 15.57
C ASN A 174 -1.50 -10.01 14.16
N ALA A 175 -1.31 -8.77 13.71
CA ALA A 175 -0.64 -8.53 12.43
C ALA A 175 0.80 -9.05 12.48
N ARG A 176 1.21 -9.74 11.42
CA ARG A 176 2.59 -10.21 11.26
C ARG A 176 3.42 -9.17 10.54
N LYS A 177 4.59 -8.88 11.06
CA LYS A 177 5.57 -8.06 10.36
C LYS A 177 6.28 -8.89 9.28
N LEU A 178 6.37 -8.36 8.06
CA LEU A 178 7.14 -8.98 6.99
C LEU A 178 8.63 -8.82 7.22
N GLN A 179 9.37 -9.88 6.94
CA GLN A 179 10.83 -9.86 6.97
C GLN A 179 11.38 -9.23 5.68
N PRO A 180 12.58 -8.62 5.70
CA PRO A 180 13.16 -7.96 4.53
C PRO A 180 13.34 -8.84 3.29
N ASN A 181 13.40 -10.16 3.46
CA ASN A 181 13.48 -11.13 2.37
C ASN A 181 12.13 -11.52 1.76
N GLU A 182 11.00 -10.99 2.27
CA GLU A 182 9.66 -11.28 1.76
C GLU A 182 9.15 -10.22 0.78
N TYR A 183 9.87 -9.11 0.63
CA TYR A 183 9.51 -8.02 -0.27
C TYR A 183 10.74 -7.32 -0.84
N THR A 184 10.54 -6.52 -1.87
CA THR A 184 11.52 -5.59 -2.42
C THR A 184 10.95 -4.17 -2.33
N LEU A 185 11.77 -3.22 -1.87
CA LEU A 185 11.43 -1.79 -1.79
C LEU A 185 12.16 -1.02 -2.88
N ASN A 186 11.44 -0.22 -3.65
CA ASN A 186 12.05 0.85 -4.44
C ASN A 186 11.97 2.17 -3.65
N SER A 187 13.09 2.55 -3.04
CA SER A 187 13.13 3.68 -2.11
C SER A 187 12.91 5.05 -2.75
N GLN A 188 13.24 5.21 -4.03
CA GLN A 188 13.09 6.48 -4.75
C GLN A 188 11.70 6.64 -5.37
N LEU A 189 11.08 5.54 -5.82
CA LEU A 189 9.76 5.55 -6.43
C LEU A 189 8.64 5.28 -5.42
N GLY A 190 8.97 4.88 -4.18
CA GLY A 190 8.02 4.69 -3.09
C GLY A 190 7.00 3.60 -3.34
N PHE A 191 7.44 2.44 -3.83
CA PHE A 191 6.60 1.26 -3.95
C PHE A 191 7.28 0.00 -3.42
N ILE A 192 6.49 -0.96 -3.05
CA ILE A 192 6.93 -2.30 -2.62
C ILE A 192 6.43 -3.37 -3.56
N SER A 193 7.21 -4.43 -3.68
CA SER A 193 6.88 -5.63 -4.43
C SER A 193 6.99 -6.84 -3.51
N LEU A 194 5.87 -7.52 -3.27
CA LEU A 194 5.84 -8.70 -2.41
C LEU A 194 6.35 -9.93 -3.19
N ASN A 195 7.08 -10.83 -2.54
CA ASN A 195 7.55 -12.06 -3.17
C ASN A 195 6.41 -13.05 -3.42
N ARG A 196 5.30 -12.94 -2.69
CA ARG A 196 4.06 -13.67 -2.95
C ARG A 196 2.89 -12.70 -3.14
N ARG A 197 1.93 -13.07 -3.99
CA ARG A 197 0.68 -12.30 -4.09
C ARG A 197 -0.15 -12.45 -2.82
N LEU A 198 -0.91 -11.42 -2.49
CA LEU A 198 -1.87 -11.47 -1.41
C LEU A 198 -3.07 -12.35 -1.79
N ASN A 199 -3.60 -13.05 -0.82
CA ASN A 199 -4.85 -13.77 -0.97
C ASN A 199 -6.05 -12.84 -0.71
N ASP A 200 -7.22 -13.30 -1.10
CA ASP A 200 -8.46 -12.56 -0.81
C ASP A 200 -8.66 -12.38 0.71
N GLY A 201 -9.05 -11.18 1.10
CA GLY A 201 -9.25 -10.80 2.50
C GLY A 201 -7.96 -10.62 3.32
N GLU A 202 -6.75 -10.71 2.71
CA GLU A 202 -5.53 -10.30 3.40
C GLU A 202 -5.40 -8.77 3.37
N VAL A 203 -5.14 -8.20 4.53
CA VAL A 203 -4.84 -6.78 4.71
C VAL A 203 -3.35 -6.56 4.58
N LEU A 204 -2.96 -5.50 3.92
CA LEU A 204 -1.58 -5.01 3.84
C LEU A 204 -1.50 -3.60 4.38
N ALA A 205 -0.59 -3.38 5.31
CA ALA A 205 -0.37 -2.07 5.93
C ALA A 205 1.13 -1.79 6.07
N VAL A 206 1.46 -0.51 6.19
CA VAL A 206 2.86 -0.07 6.20
C VAL A 206 3.06 1.12 7.14
N SER A 207 4.25 1.21 7.72
CA SER A 207 4.81 2.45 8.25
C SER A 207 6.12 2.73 7.54
N TYR A 208 6.36 3.96 7.15
CA TYR A 208 7.58 4.33 6.45
C TYR A 208 8.07 5.71 6.87
N GLU A 209 9.38 5.87 6.82
CA GLU A 209 10.09 7.12 7.00
C GLU A 209 10.92 7.40 5.76
N TYR A 210 10.99 8.66 5.37
CA TYR A 210 11.71 9.07 4.18
C TYR A 210 12.41 10.41 4.38
N THR A 211 13.46 10.62 3.62
CA THR A 211 14.15 11.89 3.53
C THR A 211 13.76 12.63 2.24
N VAL A 212 13.74 13.94 2.32
CA VAL A 212 13.47 14.83 1.19
C VAL A 212 14.39 16.05 1.24
N VAL A 213 14.77 16.52 0.06
CA VAL A 213 15.56 17.77 -0.08
C VAL A 213 14.66 18.88 -0.57
N GLY A 214 14.67 20.01 0.15
CA GLY A 214 13.94 21.21 -0.25
C GLY A 214 12.49 21.26 0.19
N ALA A 215 12.12 20.62 1.30
CA ALA A 215 10.81 20.79 1.91
C ALA A 215 10.58 22.24 2.37
N SER A 216 9.33 22.71 2.26
CA SER A 216 8.94 24.11 2.54
C SER A 216 9.16 24.55 3.99
N ASN A 217 9.08 23.62 4.93
CA ASN A 217 9.31 23.85 6.36
C ASN A 217 10.77 23.68 6.80
N GLY A 218 11.66 23.32 5.88
CA GLY A 218 13.09 23.08 6.16
C GLY A 218 13.42 21.75 6.80
N GLU A 219 12.43 20.91 7.09
CA GLU A 219 12.66 19.56 7.59
C GLU A 219 13.16 18.64 6.46
N THR A 220 13.92 17.64 6.84
CA THR A 220 14.54 16.70 5.89
C THR A 220 14.05 15.27 6.05
N SER A 221 13.31 14.96 7.11
CA SER A 221 12.79 13.62 7.39
C SER A 221 11.32 13.69 7.79
N PHE A 222 10.52 12.80 7.21
CA PHE A 222 9.08 12.70 7.45
C PHE A 222 8.67 11.25 7.63
N LYS A 223 7.58 11.06 8.39
CA LYS A 223 7.08 9.75 8.77
C LYS A 223 5.58 9.61 8.48
N VAL A 224 5.18 8.45 8.00
CA VAL A 224 3.78 8.01 7.87
C VAL A 224 3.60 6.71 8.63
N GLY A 225 2.61 6.69 9.53
CA GLY A 225 2.39 5.58 10.45
C GLY A 225 3.37 5.57 11.62
N GLU A 226 3.23 4.57 12.47
CA GLU A 226 4.04 4.37 13.68
C GLU A 226 4.84 3.07 13.55
N PHE A 227 6.04 3.07 14.10
CA PHE A 227 6.92 1.90 14.08
C PHE A 227 6.85 1.12 15.39
N SER A 228 7.14 -0.16 15.30
CA SER A 228 7.12 -1.08 16.45
C SER A 228 8.05 -0.70 17.58
N ASN A 229 9.08 0.11 17.31
CA ASN A 229 10.07 0.60 18.27
C ASN A 229 9.94 2.10 18.59
N ASP A 230 8.82 2.75 18.26
CA ASP A 230 8.55 4.17 18.59
C ASP A 230 8.06 4.37 20.06
N GLY A 231 8.26 3.38 20.91
CA GLY A 231 7.89 3.45 22.34
C GLY A 231 6.45 3.00 22.65
N ILE A 232 5.68 2.59 21.65
CA ILE A 232 4.34 2.04 21.83
C ILE A 232 4.48 0.54 22.08
N SER A 233 4.23 0.11 23.32
CA SER A 233 4.40 -1.27 23.73
C SER A 233 3.11 -2.08 23.57
N SER A 234 3.23 -3.40 23.34
CA SER A 234 2.08 -4.31 23.42
C SER A 234 1.46 -4.24 24.86
N PRO A 235 0.11 -4.24 24.97
CA PRO A 235 -0.90 -4.57 23.96
C PRO A 235 -1.40 -3.40 23.09
N ASP A 236 -0.86 -2.21 23.25
CA ASP A 236 -1.31 -1.01 22.52
C ASP A 236 -1.20 -1.17 21.02
N ASN A 237 -2.22 -0.69 20.29
CA ASN A 237 -2.24 -0.71 18.84
C ASN A 237 -1.24 0.28 18.24
N LEU A 238 -0.58 -0.12 17.15
CA LEU A 238 0.15 0.79 16.27
C LEU A 238 -0.80 1.33 15.18
N ALA A 239 -0.75 2.63 14.95
CA ALA A 239 -1.46 3.26 13.83
C ALA A 239 -0.57 3.28 12.60
N VAL A 240 -1.02 2.62 11.53
CA VAL A 240 -0.24 2.41 10.31
C VAL A 240 -1.03 2.76 9.05
N LYS A 241 -0.37 2.96 7.92
CA LYS A 241 -1.00 3.23 6.62
C LYS A 241 -1.56 1.95 6.02
N LEU A 242 -2.84 1.97 5.65
CA LEU A 242 -3.49 0.89 4.93
C LEU A 242 -3.14 0.96 3.44
N LEU A 243 -2.56 -0.10 2.88
CA LEU A 243 -2.30 -0.22 1.44
C LEU A 243 -3.34 -1.08 0.73
N ARG A 244 -3.81 -2.15 1.40
CA ARG A 244 -4.87 -3.02 0.90
C ARG A 244 -5.81 -3.38 2.03
N SER A 245 -7.08 -3.09 1.84
CA SER A 245 -8.18 -3.39 2.76
C SER A 245 -8.77 -4.79 2.51
N GLU A 246 -9.54 -5.28 3.47
CA GLU A 246 -10.29 -6.53 3.33
C GLU A 246 -11.32 -6.43 2.19
N ILE A 247 -11.99 -5.28 2.08
CA ILE A 247 -12.97 -4.98 1.04
C ILE A 247 -12.31 -4.11 -0.01
N ILE A 248 -12.04 -4.67 -1.18
CA ILE A 248 -11.47 -3.94 -2.30
C ILE A 248 -12.57 -3.17 -3.01
N LYS A 249 -12.60 -1.86 -2.83
CA LYS A 249 -13.48 -0.95 -3.57
C LYS A 249 -12.71 -0.38 -4.75
N GLN A 250 -13.17 -0.66 -5.95
CA GLN A 250 -12.53 -0.18 -7.19
C GLN A 250 -12.80 1.29 -7.45
N LYS A 251 -13.97 1.77 -7.07
CA LYS A 251 -14.40 3.14 -7.28
C LYS A 251 -15.35 3.56 -6.17
N ARG A 252 -15.21 4.79 -5.74
CA ARG A 252 -16.12 5.41 -4.81
C ARG A 252 -16.68 6.67 -5.45
N THR A 253 -17.98 6.64 -5.72
CA THR A 253 -18.70 7.79 -6.25
C THR A 253 -19.65 8.27 -5.16
N GLU A 254 -19.48 9.49 -4.70
CA GLU A 254 -20.58 10.18 -4.01
C GLU A 254 -21.62 10.62 -5.03
N THR A 255 -22.88 10.63 -4.63
CA THR A 255 -23.94 11.26 -5.40
C THR A 255 -23.58 12.73 -5.57
N GLY A 256 -22.95 13.07 -6.69
CA GLY A 256 -22.79 14.45 -7.07
C GLY A 256 -21.41 14.96 -7.44
N GLU A 257 -20.37 14.17 -7.75
CA GLU A 257 -19.17 14.70 -8.46
C GLU A 257 -17.78 14.44 -7.88
N LYS A 258 -17.59 13.91 -6.67
CA LYS A 258 -16.22 13.61 -6.20
C LYS A 258 -15.91 12.12 -6.21
N GLU A 259 -14.92 11.72 -7.00
CA GLU A 259 -14.31 10.40 -6.94
C GLU A 259 -13.23 10.41 -5.87
N ALA A 260 -13.42 9.64 -4.78
CA ALA A 260 -12.33 9.37 -3.86
C ALA A 260 -11.43 8.26 -4.43
N PHE A 261 -10.13 8.38 -4.19
CA PHE A 261 -9.16 7.36 -4.62
C PHE A 261 -9.08 6.25 -3.58
N PRO A 262 -9.73 5.10 -3.80
CA PRO A 262 -9.69 3.99 -2.85
C PRO A 262 -8.27 3.40 -2.77
N THR A 263 -8.03 2.58 -1.73
CA THR A 263 -6.78 1.83 -1.59
C THR A 263 -6.44 0.96 -2.80
N TRP A 264 -7.45 0.58 -3.59
CA TRP A 264 -7.25 -0.09 -4.88
C TRP A 264 -6.32 0.67 -5.83
N ASN A 265 -6.36 2.00 -5.83
CA ASN A 265 -5.46 2.82 -6.66
C ASN A 265 -3.98 2.74 -6.23
N LEU A 266 -3.69 2.23 -5.03
CA LEU A 266 -2.30 2.00 -4.59
C LEU A 266 -1.72 0.71 -5.17
N MET A 267 -2.53 -0.19 -5.72
CA MET A 267 -2.06 -1.37 -6.45
C MET A 267 -1.54 -0.96 -7.83
N MET A 268 -0.40 -1.53 -8.22
CA MET A 268 0.22 -1.33 -9.53
C MET A 268 -0.19 -2.43 -10.50
#